data_a238d73c4a4bad7fff045a181b5c649d
#
_entry.id   a238d73c4a4bad7fff045a181b5c649d
#
_cell.length_a   1.000
_cell.length_b   1.000
_cell.length_c   1.000
_cell.angle_alpha   90.00
_cell.angle_beta   90.00
_cell.angle_gamma   90.00
#
_symmetry.space_group_name_H-M   'P 1'
#
loop_
_entity.id
_entity.type
_entity.pdbx_description
1 polymer ?
#
loop_
_entity_poly.entity_id
_entity_poly.type
_entity_poly.pdbx_seq_one_letter_code
_entity_poly.pdbx_strand_id
1 'polypeptide(L)'
;MPYRGSYHFAADGDPERPYAGMNIPNSLTILRILLIPVYIGLLVYERFDQALIVLLVAGITDALDGTIARAANQRTRLGAFLDPLADKLLLTSGFITLSSIHLIPSWVTIVVVSRDAMLLLGTAVAEFTESNIDIAPTFLGKGTTFLQLAYVLLVIFLSSHHMDLALLSPLLIGMMAFTVSSGLHYLYRGYRRAGSPAS
;
A
#
# COMPACT_ATOMS: atom_id res chain seq x y z
N MET A 1 57.41 22.54 0.27
CA MET A 1 56.47 22.65 1.42
C MET A 1 55.21 21.87 1.07
N PRO A 2 54.93 20.71 1.65
CA PRO A 2 53.73 19.94 1.32
C PRO A 2 52.60 20.29 2.35
N TYR A 3 51.46 20.59 1.77
CA TYR A 3 50.22 20.87 2.47
C TYR A 3 49.68 19.56 3.07
N ARG A 4 49.73 19.45 4.38
CA ARG A 4 49.24 18.32 5.16
C ARG A 4 47.78 18.61 5.49
N GLY A 5 46.87 18.14 4.66
CA GLY A 5 45.42 18.15 4.93
C GLY A 5 45.10 17.10 6.00
N SER A 6 44.89 17.55 7.22
CA SER A 6 44.38 16.75 8.32
C SER A 6 42.91 16.42 8.06
N TYR A 7 42.65 15.18 7.66
CA TYR A 7 41.28 14.63 7.71
C TYR A 7 40.91 14.45 9.18
N HIS A 8 40.18 15.40 9.74
CA HIS A 8 39.46 15.20 10.99
C HIS A 8 38.39 14.13 10.74
N PHE A 9 38.70 12.90 11.12
CA PHE A 9 37.72 11.87 11.35
C PHE A 9 36.98 12.30 12.64
N ALA A 10 35.87 13.05 12.45
CA ALA A 10 34.96 13.34 13.52
C ALA A 10 34.31 12.02 13.93
N ALA A 11 34.80 11.47 15.04
CA ALA A 11 34.10 10.43 15.79
C ALA A 11 32.90 11.09 16.46
N ASP A 12 31.87 11.39 15.69
CA ASP A 12 30.55 11.77 16.21
C ASP A 12 29.82 10.52 16.74
N GLY A 13 30.33 10.03 17.86
CA GLY A 13 29.51 9.32 18.81
C GLY A 13 28.68 10.35 19.55
N ASP A 14 27.62 10.84 18.97
CA ASP A 14 26.58 11.60 19.66
C ASP A 14 25.70 10.61 20.46
N PRO A 15 25.90 10.44 21.79
CA PRO A 15 25.15 9.48 22.60
C PRO A 15 23.74 9.96 22.92
N GLU A 16 23.31 11.11 22.40
CA GLU A 16 22.02 11.74 22.71
C GLU A 16 21.01 11.75 21.54
N ARG A 17 21.15 10.87 20.55
CA ARG A 17 19.98 10.60 19.73
C ARG A 17 19.01 9.76 20.56
N PRO A 18 17.91 10.34 21.07
CA PRO A 18 16.94 9.55 21.82
C PRO A 18 16.52 8.42 20.88
N TYR A 19 16.73 7.18 21.36
CA TYR A 19 16.20 5.97 20.75
C TYR A 19 14.79 6.28 20.29
N ALA A 20 14.50 6.01 19.02
CA ALA A 20 13.29 6.38 18.35
C ALA A 20 12.07 6.08 19.23
N GLY A 21 11.67 7.08 20.00
CA GLY A 21 10.39 7.08 20.68
C GLY A 21 9.34 6.86 19.61
N MET A 22 8.23 6.19 19.94
CA MET A 22 7.10 5.98 19.05
C MET A 22 6.77 7.32 18.39
N ASN A 23 7.28 7.53 17.17
CA ASN A 23 6.98 8.74 16.41
C ASN A 23 5.51 8.68 16.00
N ILE A 24 4.84 9.82 16.04
CA ILE A 24 3.42 9.94 15.67
C ILE A 24 3.07 9.15 14.41
N PRO A 25 3.87 9.17 13.30
CA PRO A 25 3.60 8.37 12.12
C PRO A 25 3.56 6.85 12.38
N ASN A 26 4.51 6.35 13.18
CA ASN A 26 4.56 4.91 13.49
C ASN A 26 3.36 4.44 14.33
N SER A 27 2.86 5.31 15.24
CA SER A 27 1.67 5.02 16.05
C SER A 27 0.41 4.90 15.20
N LEU A 28 0.29 5.69 14.14
CA LEU A 28 -0.87 5.70 13.26
C LEU A 28 -0.86 4.49 12.30
N THR A 29 0.31 4.05 11.84
CA THR A 29 0.45 2.78 11.11
C THR A 29 0.06 1.58 11.97
N ILE A 30 0.47 1.56 13.25
CA ILE A 30 0.07 0.52 14.21
C ILE A 30 -1.44 0.56 14.42
N LEU A 31 -2.03 1.73 14.62
CA LEU A 31 -3.48 1.88 14.75
C LEU A 31 -4.21 1.32 13.52
N ARG A 32 -3.73 1.60 12.30
CA ARG A 32 -4.30 1.05 11.06
C ARG A 32 -4.26 -0.47 11.05
N ILE A 33 -3.13 -1.08 11.45
CA ILE A 33 -3.01 -2.54 11.55
C ILE A 33 -4.00 -3.10 12.57
N LEU A 34 -4.20 -2.44 13.70
CA LEU A 34 -5.18 -2.84 14.72
C LEU A 34 -6.63 -2.66 14.25
N LEU A 35 -6.89 -1.73 13.34
CA LEU A 35 -8.21 -1.53 12.75
C LEU A 35 -8.58 -2.61 11.72
N ILE A 36 -7.61 -3.31 11.11
CA ILE A 36 -7.89 -4.37 10.12
C ILE A 36 -8.80 -5.47 10.68
N PRO A 37 -8.52 -6.11 11.83
CA PRO A 37 -9.41 -7.15 12.36
C PRO A 37 -10.79 -6.61 12.76
N VAL A 38 -10.88 -5.37 13.21
CA VAL A 38 -12.16 -4.72 13.49
C VAL A 38 -12.96 -4.53 12.19
N TYR A 39 -12.31 -4.02 11.15
CA TYR A 39 -12.88 -3.84 9.83
C TYR A 39 -13.40 -5.16 9.23
N ILE A 40 -12.58 -6.22 9.29
CA ILE A 40 -12.96 -7.57 8.85
C ILE A 40 -14.18 -8.06 9.61
N GLY A 41 -14.19 -7.94 10.96
CA GLY A 41 -15.30 -8.35 11.79
C GLY A 41 -16.58 -7.61 11.43
N LEU A 42 -16.53 -6.29 11.25
CA LEU A 42 -17.68 -5.49 10.86
C LEU A 42 -18.24 -5.91 9.49
N LEU A 43 -17.38 -6.25 8.51
CA LEU A 43 -17.83 -6.75 7.21
C LEU A 43 -18.50 -8.14 7.32
N VAL A 44 -17.90 -9.06 8.10
CA VAL A 44 -18.43 -10.42 8.29
C VAL A 44 -19.79 -10.40 9.01
N TYR A 45 -19.98 -9.48 9.94
CA TYR A 45 -21.27 -9.28 10.63
C TYR A 45 -22.22 -8.34 9.88
N GLU A 46 -21.92 -8.01 8.61
CA GLU A 46 -22.74 -7.17 7.74
C GLU A 46 -23.03 -5.77 8.30
N ARG A 47 -22.15 -5.27 9.18
CA ARG A 47 -22.24 -3.92 9.77
C ARG A 47 -21.57 -2.90 8.83
N PHE A 48 -22.11 -2.79 7.60
CA PHE A 48 -21.50 -2.03 6.51
C PHE A 48 -21.29 -0.55 6.82
N ASP A 49 -22.24 0.11 7.51
CA ASP A 49 -22.08 1.52 7.91
C ASP A 49 -20.84 1.73 8.79
N GLN A 50 -20.66 0.85 9.77
CA GLN A 50 -19.52 0.93 10.68
C GLN A 50 -18.22 0.55 9.99
N ALA A 51 -18.24 -0.45 9.10
CA ALA A 51 -17.10 -0.83 8.29
C ALA A 51 -16.65 0.32 7.37
N LEU A 52 -17.62 1.04 6.77
CA LEU A 52 -17.34 2.22 5.95
C LEU A 52 -16.65 3.31 6.77
N ILE A 53 -17.15 3.61 7.97
CA ILE A 53 -16.53 4.61 8.86
C ILE A 53 -15.08 4.20 9.20
N VAL A 54 -14.85 2.94 9.57
CA VAL A 54 -13.50 2.45 9.91
C VAL A 54 -12.56 2.58 8.71
N LEU A 55 -13.02 2.22 7.52
CA LEU A 55 -12.21 2.32 6.30
C LEU A 55 -11.89 3.78 5.96
N LEU A 56 -12.86 4.69 6.09
CA LEU A 56 -12.65 6.13 5.87
C LEU A 56 -11.69 6.72 6.90
N VAL A 57 -11.86 6.39 8.18
CA VAL A 57 -10.96 6.85 9.26
C VAL A 57 -9.54 6.36 8.98
N ALA A 58 -9.36 5.08 8.64
CA ALA A 58 -8.04 4.53 8.30
C ALA A 58 -7.40 5.25 7.11
N GLY A 59 -8.16 5.52 6.04
CA GLY A 59 -7.67 6.23 4.86
C GLY A 59 -7.34 7.70 5.11
N ILE A 60 -8.17 8.42 5.89
CA ILE A 60 -7.92 9.82 6.25
C ILE A 60 -6.66 9.90 7.15
N THR A 61 -6.55 9.01 8.12
CA THR A 61 -5.40 8.94 9.02
C THR A 61 -4.12 8.75 8.24
N ASP A 62 -4.10 7.84 7.25
CA ASP A 62 -2.95 7.63 6.35
C ASP A 62 -2.58 8.89 5.55
N ALA A 63 -3.58 9.56 4.97
CA ALA A 63 -3.33 10.79 4.22
C ALA A 63 -2.74 11.91 5.11
N LEU A 64 -3.18 12.01 6.36
CA LEU A 64 -2.66 12.97 7.34
C LEU A 64 -1.23 12.63 7.76
N ASP A 65 -0.94 11.36 8.04
CA ASP A 65 0.40 10.92 8.44
C ASP A 65 1.42 11.15 7.35
N GLY A 66 1.09 10.78 6.13
CA GLY A 66 1.94 11.00 4.99
C GLY A 66 2.28 12.48 4.76
N THR A 67 1.38 13.40 5.11
CA THR A 67 1.63 14.86 5.02
C THR A 67 2.45 15.36 6.22
N ILE A 68 2.13 14.93 7.44
CA ILE A 68 2.85 15.33 8.66
C ILE A 68 4.27 14.79 8.66
N ALA A 69 4.47 13.51 8.31
CA ALA A 69 5.81 12.89 8.25
C ALA A 69 6.71 13.56 7.22
N ARG A 70 6.16 14.03 6.08
CA ARG A 70 6.89 14.81 5.09
C ARG A 70 7.29 16.18 5.61
N ALA A 71 6.40 16.86 6.33
CA ALA A 71 6.63 18.19 6.88
C ALA A 71 7.61 18.18 8.06
N ALA A 72 7.59 17.12 8.88
CA ALA A 72 8.40 17.01 10.10
C ALA A 72 9.77 16.32 9.88
N ASN A 73 10.08 15.83 8.68
CA ASN A 73 11.32 15.10 8.35
C ASN A 73 11.62 13.90 9.29
N GLN A 74 10.56 13.28 9.86
CA GLN A 74 10.62 12.23 10.88
C GLN A 74 10.35 10.83 10.31
N ARG A 75 10.78 10.54 9.08
CA ARG A 75 10.60 9.20 8.50
C ARG A 75 11.57 8.20 9.13
N THR A 76 11.05 7.22 9.82
CA THR A 76 11.84 6.05 10.26
C THR A 76 11.92 5.03 9.13
N ARG A 77 13.04 4.26 9.05
CA ARG A 77 13.15 3.15 8.07
C ARG A 77 12.05 2.12 8.25
N LEU A 78 11.66 1.81 9.49
CA LEU A 78 10.56 0.88 9.79
C LEU A 78 9.21 1.43 9.34
N GLY A 79 8.88 2.70 9.61
CA GLY A 79 7.63 3.32 9.16
C GLY A 79 7.51 3.33 7.65
N ALA A 80 8.56 3.70 6.93
CA ALA A 80 8.56 3.73 5.46
C ALA A 80 8.28 2.36 4.82
N PHE A 81 8.58 1.25 5.51
CA PHE A 81 8.25 -0.11 5.06
C PHE A 81 6.85 -0.56 5.52
N LEU A 82 6.47 -0.23 6.77
CA LEU A 82 5.19 -0.65 7.35
C LEU A 82 3.98 0.07 6.73
N ASP A 83 4.13 1.35 6.34
CA ASP A 83 3.04 2.14 5.75
C ASP A 83 2.46 1.51 4.48
N PRO A 84 3.26 1.24 3.42
CA PRO A 84 2.73 0.59 2.22
C PRO A 84 2.17 -0.81 2.48
N LEU A 85 2.74 -1.52 3.47
CA LEU A 85 2.28 -2.85 3.85
C LEU A 85 0.92 -2.79 4.54
N ALA A 86 0.72 -1.87 5.49
CA ALA A 86 -0.54 -1.69 6.20
C ALA A 86 -1.68 -1.30 5.24
N ASP A 87 -1.42 -0.39 4.29
CA ASP A 87 -2.39 -0.01 3.26
C ASP A 87 -2.81 -1.17 2.39
N LYS A 88 -1.84 -1.95 1.93
CA LYS A 88 -2.10 -3.13 1.11
C LYS A 88 -2.86 -4.20 1.89
N LEU A 89 -2.52 -4.42 3.16
CA LEU A 89 -3.24 -5.36 4.02
C LEU A 89 -4.69 -4.93 4.24
N LEU A 90 -4.95 -3.66 4.46
CA LEU A 90 -6.30 -3.13 4.65
C LEU A 90 -7.18 -3.35 3.41
N LEU A 91 -6.70 -2.98 2.22
CA LEU A 91 -7.43 -3.18 0.96
C LEU A 91 -7.59 -4.66 0.62
N THR A 92 -6.52 -5.44 0.73
CA THR A 92 -6.53 -6.88 0.43
C THR A 92 -7.50 -7.63 1.34
N SER A 93 -7.50 -7.31 2.66
CA SER A 93 -8.46 -7.90 3.61
C SER A 93 -9.89 -7.54 3.25
N GLY A 94 -10.16 -6.31 2.79
CA GLY A 94 -11.46 -5.90 2.28
C GLY A 94 -11.92 -6.73 1.10
N PHE A 95 -11.08 -6.89 0.07
CA PHE A 95 -11.40 -7.73 -1.10
C PHE A 95 -11.66 -9.18 -0.71
N ILE A 96 -10.82 -9.77 0.14
CA ILE A 96 -10.98 -11.16 0.59
C ILE A 96 -12.28 -11.31 1.37
N THR A 97 -12.56 -10.42 2.31
CA THR A 97 -13.77 -10.50 3.15
C THR A 97 -15.04 -10.28 2.33
N LEU A 98 -15.08 -9.23 1.49
CA LEU A 98 -16.25 -8.97 0.63
C LEU A 98 -16.50 -10.11 -0.36
N SER A 99 -15.45 -10.78 -0.83
CA SER A 99 -15.57 -11.97 -1.67
C SER A 99 -16.09 -13.17 -0.88
N SER A 100 -15.66 -13.36 0.37
CA SER A 100 -16.09 -14.48 1.22
C SER A 100 -17.58 -14.39 1.60
N ILE A 101 -18.11 -13.17 1.71
CA ILE A 101 -19.55 -12.91 1.93
C ILE A 101 -20.31 -12.70 0.61
N HIS A 102 -19.73 -13.07 -0.52
CA HIS A 102 -20.34 -13.08 -1.87
C HIS A 102 -20.79 -11.71 -2.44
N LEU A 103 -20.29 -10.61 -1.91
CA LEU A 103 -20.56 -9.26 -2.46
C LEU A 103 -19.65 -8.93 -3.65
N ILE A 104 -18.49 -9.55 -3.75
CA ILE A 104 -17.55 -9.40 -4.88
C ILE A 104 -17.26 -10.79 -5.47
N PRO A 105 -17.21 -10.95 -6.80
CA PRO A 105 -16.82 -12.21 -7.43
C PRO A 105 -15.39 -12.62 -7.04
N SER A 106 -15.17 -13.90 -6.68
CA SER A 106 -13.87 -14.39 -6.20
C SER A 106 -12.74 -14.22 -7.21
N TRP A 107 -13.03 -14.30 -8.51
CA TRP A 107 -12.02 -14.07 -9.54
C TRP A 107 -11.43 -12.64 -9.51
N VAL A 108 -12.24 -11.64 -9.13
CA VAL A 108 -11.78 -10.24 -8.97
C VAL A 108 -10.73 -10.18 -7.88
N THR A 109 -11.03 -10.75 -6.72
CA THR A 109 -10.11 -10.83 -5.58
C THR A 109 -8.82 -11.54 -5.94
N ILE A 110 -8.90 -12.68 -6.64
CA ILE A 110 -7.71 -13.43 -7.07
C ILE A 110 -6.81 -12.55 -7.95
N VAL A 111 -7.35 -11.84 -8.94
CA VAL A 111 -6.56 -11.00 -9.84
C VAL A 111 -5.93 -9.82 -9.09
N VAL A 112 -6.70 -9.15 -8.21
CA VAL A 112 -6.20 -8.02 -7.42
C VAL A 112 -5.07 -8.46 -6.50
N VAL A 113 -5.28 -9.52 -5.71
CA VAL A 113 -4.30 -10.04 -4.75
C VAL A 113 -3.05 -10.57 -5.46
N SER A 114 -3.21 -11.30 -6.56
CA SER A 114 -2.08 -11.81 -7.35
C SER A 114 -1.20 -10.68 -7.88
N ARG A 115 -1.82 -9.62 -8.41
CA ARG A 115 -1.11 -8.43 -8.90
C ARG A 115 -0.38 -7.73 -7.76
N ASP A 116 -1.02 -7.53 -6.62
CA ASP A 116 -0.41 -6.85 -5.48
C ASP A 116 0.74 -7.67 -4.88
N ALA A 117 0.58 -8.98 -4.76
CA ALA A 117 1.65 -9.89 -4.34
C ALA A 117 2.84 -9.86 -5.31
N MET A 118 2.58 -9.87 -6.64
CA MET A 118 3.63 -9.77 -7.65
C MET A 118 4.43 -8.46 -7.53
N LEU A 119 3.77 -7.34 -7.26
CA LEU A 119 4.43 -6.06 -7.06
C LEU A 119 5.28 -6.05 -5.79
N LEU A 120 4.75 -6.55 -4.67
CA LEU A 120 5.48 -6.63 -3.40
C LEU A 120 6.71 -7.53 -3.52
N LEU A 121 6.56 -8.70 -4.13
CA LEU A 121 7.68 -9.62 -4.38
C LEU A 121 8.72 -9.00 -5.32
N GLY A 122 8.27 -8.36 -6.39
CA GLY A 122 9.17 -7.71 -7.36
C GLY A 122 9.98 -6.57 -6.71
N THR A 123 9.36 -5.74 -5.88
CA THR A 123 10.07 -4.68 -5.14
C THR A 123 11.02 -5.26 -4.10
N ALA A 124 10.60 -6.27 -3.35
CA ALA A 124 11.46 -6.93 -2.38
C ALA A 124 12.69 -7.56 -3.04
N VAL A 125 12.51 -8.33 -4.12
CA VAL A 125 13.64 -8.94 -4.86
C VAL A 125 14.60 -7.88 -5.38
N ALA A 126 14.11 -6.77 -5.93
CA ALA A 126 14.95 -5.69 -6.42
C ALA A 126 15.80 -5.05 -5.31
N GLU A 127 15.24 -4.89 -4.13
CA GLU A 127 15.92 -4.31 -2.96
C GLU A 127 17.00 -5.27 -2.43
N PHE A 128 16.71 -6.57 -2.34
CA PHE A 128 17.69 -7.58 -1.89
C PHE A 128 18.83 -7.84 -2.88
N THR A 129 18.63 -7.56 -4.18
CA THR A 129 19.64 -7.85 -5.22
C THR A 129 20.58 -6.65 -5.47
N GLU A 130 20.45 -5.57 -4.67
CA GLU A 130 21.20 -4.30 -4.87
C GLU A 130 21.16 -3.81 -6.32
N SER A 131 20.24 -4.35 -7.08
CA SER A 131 20.03 -3.97 -8.46
C SER A 131 19.52 -2.52 -8.45
N ASN A 132 20.20 -1.61 -9.11
CA ASN A 132 19.72 -0.24 -9.36
C ASN A 132 18.45 -0.26 -10.25
N ILE A 133 17.51 -1.16 -9.92
CA ILE A 133 16.23 -1.27 -10.57
C ILE A 133 15.34 -0.23 -9.91
N ASP A 134 15.37 0.97 -10.45
CA ASP A 134 14.46 2.04 -10.04
C ASP A 134 13.02 1.60 -10.40
N ILE A 135 12.38 0.91 -9.43
CA ILE A 135 10.98 0.48 -9.51
C ILE A 135 10.12 1.69 -9.11
N ALA A 136 10.27 2.78 -9.86
CA ALA A 136 9.44 3.95 -9.63
C ALA A 136 7.96 3.55 -9.80
N PRO A 137 7.09 3.95 -8.85
CA PRO A 137 5.67 3.67 -8.93
C PRO A 137 5.11 4.26 -10.22
N THR A 138 4.61 3.40 -11.11
CA THR A 138 4.04 3.82 -12.38
C THR A 138 2.73 4.56 -12.15
N PHE A 139 2.39 5.51 -13.02
CA PHE A 139 1.11 6.21 -12.99
C PHE A 139 -0.07 5.21 -13.02
N LEU A 140 0.07 4.12 -13.79
CA LEU A 140 -0.89 3.02 -13.85
C LEU A 140 -1.06 2.34 -12.48
N GLY A 141 0.02 2.14 -11.73
CA GLY A 141 -0.04 1.53 -10.40
C GLY A 141 -0.81 2.38 -9.39
N LYS A 142 -0.61 3.70 -9.40
CA LYS A 142 -1.36 4.64 -8.55
C LYS A 142 -2.84 4.67 -8.91
N GLY A 143 -3.16 4.73 -10.22
CA GLY A 143 -4.53 4.69 -10.71
C GLY A 143 -5.25 3.40 -10.31
N THR A 144 -4.58 2.25 -10.41
CA THR A 144 -5.13 0.95 -9.99
C THR A 144 -5.51 0.96 -8.51
N THR A 145 -4.62 1.38 -7.62
CA THR A 145 -4.90 1.41 -6.17
C THR A 145 -6.04 2.37 -5.83
N PHE A 146 -6.11 3.52 -6.51
CA PHE A 146 -7.21 4.46 -6.35
C PHE A 146 -8.56 3.84 -6.78
N LEU A 147 -8.61 3.18 -7.93
CA LEU A 147 -9.82 2.52 -8.43
C LEU A 147 -10.24 1.34 -7.53
N GLN A 148 -9.29 0.59 -6.99
CA GLN A 148 -9.54 -0.48 -6.03
C GLN A 148 -10.15 0.05 -4.74
N LEU A 149 -9.60 1.13 -4.18
CA LEU A 149 -10.14 1.78 -2.99
C LEU A 149 -11.55 2.32 -3.25
N ALA A 150 -11.75 3.03 -4.37
CA ALA A 150 -13.06 3.55 -4.75
C ALA A 150 -14.10 2.43 -4.92
N TYR A 151 -13.71 1.31 -5.54
CA TYR A 151 -14.59 0.16 -5.72
C TYR A 151 -15.01 -0.46 -4.39
N VAL A 152 -14.06 -0.73 -3.47
CA VAL A 152 -14.36 -1.28 -2.14
C VAL A 152 -15.27 -0.34 -1.34
N LEU A 153 -14.97 0.96 -1.33
CA LEU A 153 -15.80 1.98 -0.66
C LEU A 153 -17.24 1.96 -1.19
N LEU A 154 -17.40 1.93 -2.51
CA LEU A 154 -18.72 1.93 -3.14
C LEU A 154 -19.46 0.63 -2.93
N VAL A 155 -18.78 -0.54 -2.94
CA VAL A 155 -19.43 -1.83 -2.62
C VAL A 155 -19.99 -1.78 -1.19
N ILE A 156 -19.21 -1.34 -0.21
CA ILE A 156 -19.65 -1.24 1.19
C ILE A 156 -20.80 -0.22 1.32
N PHE A 157 -20.68 0.94 0.66
CA PHE A 157 -21.70 1.98 0.69
C PHE A 157 -23.03 1.52 0.08
N LEU A 158 -23.00 0.89 -1.09
CA LEU A 158 -24.22 0.38 -1.73
C LEU A 158 -24.84 -0.76 -0.91
N SER A 159 -24.01 -1.64 -0.34
CA SER A 159 -24.49 -2.73 0.55
C SER A 159 -25.14 -2.20 1.81
N SER A 160 -24.61 -1.13 2.41
CA SER A 160 -25.18 -0.45 3.57
C SER A 160 -26.58 0.13 3.29
N HIS A 161 -26.80 0.62 2.06
CA HIS A 161 -28.07 1.18 1.62
C HIS A 161 -28.97 0.18 0.90
N HIS A 162 -28.64 -1.11 0.89
CA HIS A 162 -29.35 -2.18 0.16
C HIS A 162 -29.58 -1.88 -1.32
N MET A 163 -28.62 -1.18 -1.94
CA MET A 163 -28.67 -0.83 -3.35
C MET A 163 -28.07 -1.94 -4.22
N ASP A 164 -28.48 -1.97 -5.50
CA ASP A 164 -28.00 -2.99 -6.44
C ASP A 164 -26.52 -2.77 -6.80
N LEU A 165 -25.70 -3.76 -6.49
CA LEU A 165 -24.26 -3.77 -6.82
C LEU A 165 -23.98 -3.85 -8.33
N ALA A 166 -24.99 -4.22 -9.15
CA ALA A 166 -24.85 -4.20 -10.61
C ALA A 166 -24.53 -2.80 -11.15
N LEU A 167 -24.87 -1.74 -10.41
CA LEU A 167 -24.50 -0.36 -10.72
C LEU A 167 -22.99 -0.15 -10.79
N LEU A 168 -22.20 -0.97 -10.10
CA LEU A 168 -20.73 -0.88 -10.07
C LEU A 168 -20.06 -1.65 -11.22
N SER A 169 -20.82 -2.33 -12.10
CA SER A 169 -20.26 -3.11 -13.21
C SER A 169 -19.31 -2.29 -14.10
N PRO A 170 -19.60 -1.04 -14.51
CA PRO A 170 -18.67 -0.25 -15.31
C PRO A 170 -17.36 0.07 -14.55
N LEU A 171 -17.47 0.38 -13.26
CA LEU A 171 -16.31 0.65 -12.41
C LEU A 171 -15.48 -0.61 -12.22
N LEU A 172 -16.12 -1.77 -12.02
CA LEU A 172 -15.45 -3.06 -11.92
C LEU A 172 -14.62 -3.35 -13.18
N ILE A 173 -15.23 -3.19 -14.38
CA ILE A 173 -14.56 -3.41 -15.66
C ILE A 173 -13.35 -2.46 -15.79
N GLY A 174 -13.54 -1.18 -15.52
CA GLY A 174 -12.46 -0.19 -15.55
C GLY A 174 -11.32 -0.54 -14.58
N MET A 175 -11.65 -0.84 -13.34
CA MET A 175 -10.69 -1.26 -12.32
C MET A 175 -9.91 -2.50 -12.76
N MET A 176 -10.58 -3.51 -13.31
CA MET A 176 -9.94 -4.74 -13.79
C MET A 176 -9.03 -4.49 -14.99
N ALA A 177 -9.45 -3.65 -15.95
CA ALA A 177 -8.61 -3.27 -17.08
C ALA A 177 -7.30 -2.58 -16.60
N PHE A 178 -7.39 -1.65 -15.65
CA PHE A 178 -6.23 -1.00 -15.05
C PHE A 178 -5.35 -2.00 -14.27
N THR A 179 -5.95 -2.89 -13.49
CA THR A 179 -5.24 -3.90 -12.69
C THR A 179 -4.43 -4.84 -13.59
N VAL A 180 -5.05 -5.39 -14.64
CA VAL A 180 -4.39 -6.30 -15.59
C VAL A 180 -3.31 -5.55 -16.38
N SER A 181 -3.61 -4.37 -16.92
CA SER A 181 -2.65 -3.56 -17.66
C SER A 181 -1.43 -3.18 -16.80
N SER A 182 -1.65 -2.84 -15.54
CA SER A 182 -0.58 -2.55 -14.58
C SER A 182 0.30 -3.77 -14.34
N GLY A 183 -0.30 -4.95 -14.14
CA GLY A 183 0.44 -6.22 -13.95
C GLY A 183 1.28 -6.59 -15.16
N LEU A 184 0.69 -6.55 -16.37
CA LEU A 184 1.39 -6.83 -17.62
C LEU A 184 2.55 -5.85 -17.89
N HIS A 185 2.34 -4.57 -17.62
CA HIS A 185 3.38 -3.55 -17.76
C HIS A 185 4.58 -3.83 -16.84
N TYR A 186 4.32 -4.31 -15.62
CA TYR A 186 5.36 -4.69 -14.66
C TYR A 186 6.14 -5.92 -15.11
N LEU A 187 5.45 -6.97 -15.57
CA LEU A 187 6.09 -8.17 -16.15
C LEU A 187 6.97 -7.81 -17.35
N TYR A 188 6.46 -6.98 -18.25
CA TYR A 188 7.22 -6.52 -19.43
C TYR A 188 8.49 -5.75 -19.05
N ARG A 189 8.39 -4.85 -18.07
CA ARG A 189 9.56 -4.12 -17.55
C ARG A 189 10.59 -5.04 -16.91
N GLY A 190 10.13 -5.99 -16.09
CA GLY A 190 11.01 -6.99 -15.46
C GLY A 190 11.74 -7.85 -16.49
N TYR A 191 11.00 -8.38 -17.47
CA TYR A 191 11.57 -9.20 -18.54
C TYR A 191 12.62 -8.44 -19.38
N ARG A 192 12.33 -7.21 -19.80
CA ARG A 192 13.23 -6.41 -20.61
C ARG A 192 14.56 -6.09 -19.90
N ARG A 193 14.52 -5.92 -18.59
CA ARG A 193 15.72 -5.62 -17.78
C ARG A 193 16.54 -6.87 -17.48
N ALA A 194 15.91 -8.02 -17.26
CA ALA A 194 16.60 -9.29 -17.09
C ALA A 194 17.34 -9.74 -18.34
N GLY A 195 16.91 -9.31 -19.53
CA GLY A 195 17.54 -9.61 -20.82
C GLY A 195 18.63 -8.63 -21.28
N SER A 196 18.90 -7.53 -20.55
CA SER A 196 20.02 -6.64 -20.86
C SER A 196 21.28 -7.13 -20.15
N PRO A 197 22.32 -7.59 -20.89
CA PRO A 197 23.59 -7.95 -20.26
C PRO A 197 24.18 -6.71 -19.58
N ALA A 198 24.70 -6.89 -18.36
CA ALA A 198 25.45 -5.87 -17.65
C ALA A 198 26.65 -5.44 -18.54
N SER A 199 26.58 -4.23 -19.05
CA SER A 199 27.69 -3.57 -19.75
C SER A 199 28.55 -2.81 -18.76
#